data_373a60a96b0b68a27ad190ef8f15f1b8
#
_entry.id   373a60a96b0b68a27ad190ef8f15f1b8
#
_cell.length_a   1.000
_cell.length_b   1.000
_cell.length_c   1.000
_cell.angle_alpha   90.00
_cell.angle_beta   90.00
_cell.angle_gamma   90.00
#
_symmetry.space_group_name_H-M   'P 1'
#
loop_
_entity.id
_entity.type
_entity.pdbx_description
1 polymer ?
#
loop_
_entity_poly.entity_id
_entity_poly.type
_entity_poly.pdbx_seq_one_letter_code
_entity_poly.pdbx_strand_id
1 'polypeptide(L)'
;MARLQEHEGKALFKIAKMPIPQGAVAKTPVEARQIAEKIGKPVVIKVQIWAGGRGKAGGVKFADTPEEAEKIAATLLGMTIKGLLVEAVLVEEKLDIAKEYYAGIIVNAQADARCPVVMFSTEGGMDIESVPADKIALMNVDVIRGFKIYDALNLANKVHVPSQHINQVARLIFGLYETFKNYGARLIEINPMVITKDGKVLAGDCRISIDDSSVIRHPELGIKVAREAGTPPTELDKIAWWVEEKDLRGTCYFAEMNNQIQGEIFGTIGYHGMGGGGAMLGVDGLNKQGLRVPDFADTSGNPPASKVYRAAKLVFSQPGIDGYMLGGFMAANQEQWHHAHGVVKALREELPKRPGFPVLLLLAGNKEKESLEILREGTKDLNARIRIYGGERVYDTVGLAAEMKEMVLEYKKERKG
;
A
#
# COMPACT_ATOMS: atom_id res chain seq x y z
N MET A 1 -0.62 -2.03 3.60
CA MET A 1 -1.60 -3.13 3.52
C MET A 1 -1.04 -4.23 2.63
N ALA A 2 -0.93 -5.45 3.15
CA ALA A 2 -0.51 -6.60 2.36
C ALA A 2 -1.60 -6.95 1.34
N ARG A 3 -1.33 -6.73 0.07
CA ARG A 3 -2.21 -7.10 -1.03
C ARG A 3 -1.79 -8.46 -1.55
N LEU A 4 -2.74 -9.39 -1.60
CA LEU A 4 -2.50 -10.73 -2.13
C LEU A 4 -2.60 -10.76 -3.66
N GLN A 5 -1.80 -11.63 -4.27
CA GLN A 5 -2.06 -12.06 -5.64
C GLN A 5 -3.30 -12.97 -5.67
N GLU A 6 -3.94 -13.11 -6.84
CA GLU A 6 -5.17 -13.89 -6.95
C GLU A 6 -5.01 -15.34 -6.45
N HIS A 7 -3.92 -16.00 -6.78
CA HIS A 7 -3.66 -17.38 -6.35
C HIS A 7 -3.45 -17.52 -4.84
N GLU A 8 -2.81 -16.52 -4.19
CA GLU A 8 -2.65 -16.48 -2.74
C GLU A 8 -4.00 -16.32 -2.06
N GLY A 9 -4.84 -15.40 -2.55
CA GLY A 9 -6.20 -15.24 -2.05
C GLY A 9 -7.08 -16.46 -2.27
N LYS A 10 -6.98 -17.12 -3.42
CA LYS A 10 -7.71 -18.39 -3.69
C LYS A 10 -7.23 -19.54 -2.80
N ALA A 11 -5.97 -19.54 -2.37
CA ALA A 11 -5.50 -20.50 -1.38
C ALA A 11 -6.24 -20.33 -0.04
N LEU A 12 -6.50 -19.08 0.39
CA LEU A 12 -7.32 -18.82 1.58
C LEU A 12 -8.76 -19.26 1.39
N PHE A 13 -9.34 -19.06 0.21
CA PHE A 13 -10.68 -19.53 -0.12
C PHE A 13 -10.78 -21.06 -0.06
N LYS A 14 -9.73 -21.76 -0.52
CA LYS A 14 -9.65 -23.22 -0.43
C LYS A 14 -9.60 -23.71 1.02
N ILE A 15 -8.84 -23.02 1.90
CA ILE A 15 -8.82 -23.30 3.34
C ILE A 15 -10.21 -23.12 3.95
N ALA A 16 -10.93 -22.07 3.54
CA ALA A 16 -12.32 -21.80 3.95
C ALA A 16 -13.35 -22.71 3.25
N LYS A 17 -12.91 -23.74 2.50
CA LYS A 17 -13.74 -24.68 1.75
C LYS A 17 -14.71 -24.01 0.75
N MET A 18 -14.34 -22.84 0.24
CA MET A 18 -15.09 -22.18 -0.83
C MET A 18 -14.74 -22.79 -2.18
N PRO A 19 -15.73 -23.08 -3.04
CA PRO A 19 -15.48 -23.55 -4.39
C PRO A 19 -14.72 -22.51 -5.22
N ILE A 20 -13.62 -22.94 -5.82
CA ILE A 20 -12.80 -22.18 -6.77
C ILE A 20 -12.54 -23.01 -8.02
N PRO A 21 -12.19 -22.38 -9.16
CA PRO A 21 -11.77 -23.11 -10.36
C PRO A 21 -10.54 -24.00 -10.09
N GLN A 22 -10.47 -25.15 -10.78
CA GLN A 22 -9.29 -25.99 -10.75
C GLN A 22 -8.13 -25.27 -11.43
N GLY A 23 -6.98 -25.15 -10.77
CA GLY A 23 -5.81 -24.47 -11.35
C GLY A 23 -4.60 -24.47 -10.46
N ALA A 24 -3.50 -23.94 -11.01
CA ALA A 24 -2.25 -23.75 -10.31
C ALA A 24 -1.42 -22.61 -10.91
N VAL A 25 -0.41 -22.15 -10.15
CA VAL A 25 0.54 -21.12 -10.59
C VAL A 25 1.65 -21.73 -11.42
N ALA A 26 2.02 -21.06 -12.50
CA ALA A 26 3.19 -21.36 -13.32
C ALA A 26 4.14 -20.15 -13.30
N LYS A 27 5.44 -20.44 -13.16
CA LYS A 27 6.54 -19.47 -13.29
C LYS A 27 7.33 -19.64 -14.57
N THR A 28 7.07 -20.71 -15.30
CA THR A 28 7.65 -21.00 -16.59
C THR A 28 6.59 -21.41 -17.60
N PRO A 29 6.81 -21.22 -18.91
CA PRO A 29 5.88 -21.67 -19.95
C PRO A 29 5.61 -23.18 -19.90
N VAL A 30 6.63 -23.97 -19.61
CA VAL A 30 6.52 -25.44 -19.50
C VAL A 30 5.59 -25.86 -18.35
N GLU A 31 5.70 -25.19 -17.19
CA GLU A 31 4.77 -25.43 -16.07
C GLU A 31 3.33 -25.10 -16.47
N ALA A 32 3.10 -24.02 -17.20
CA ALA A 32 1.76 -23.66 -17.66
C ALA A 32 1.16 -24.73 -18.58
N ARG A 33 1.94 -25.31 -19.48
CA ARG A 33 1.54 -26.45 -20.29
C ARG A 33 1.18 -27.67 -19.44
N GLN A 34 2.03 -28.05 -18.50
CA GLN A 34 1.79 -29.21 -17.60
C GLN A 34 0.51 -29.04 -16.79
N ILE A 35 0.21 -27.83 -16.31
CA ILE A 35 -1.02 -27.53 -15.60
C ILE A 35 -2.22 -27.68 -16.53
N ALA A 36 -2.17 -27.15 -17.74
CA ALA A 36 -3.22 -27.27 -18.74
C ALA A 36 -3.48 -28.75 -19.13
N GLU A 37 -2.43 -29.55 -19.33
CA GLU A 37 -2.52 -31.00 -19.57
C GLU A 37 -3.25 -31.72 -18.40
N LYS A 38 -2.90 -31.38 -17.16
CA LYS A 38 -3.55 -31.95 -15.96
C LYS A 38 -5.01 -31.55 -15.82
N ILE A 39 -5.39 -30.33 -16.23
CA ILE A 39 -6.78 -29.86 -16.24
C ILE A 39 -7.58 -30.58 -17.32
N GLY A 40 -6.98 -30.86 -18.48
CA GLY A 40 -7.60 -31.63 -19.56
C GLY A 40 -8.80 -30.93 -20.25
N LYS A 41 -8.92 -29.62 -20.11
CA LYS A 41 -9.96 -28.75 -20.66
C LYS A 41 -9.37 -27.42 -21.09
N PRO A 42 -10.07 -26.59 -21.88
CA PRO A 42 -9.67 -25.22 -22.11
C PRO A 42 -9.37 -24.47 -20.83
N VAL A 43 -8.33 -23.62 -20.84
CA VAL A 43 -7.86 -22.90 -19.65
C VAL A 43 -7.89 -21.39 -19.86
N VAL A 44 -7.91 -20.65 -18.76
CA VAL A 44 -7.64 -19.22 -18.70
C VAL A 44 -6.29 -19.01 -18.00
N ILE A 45 -5.48 -18.11 -18.56
CA ILE A 45 -4.17 -17.75 -18.04
C ILE A 45 -4.22 -16.31 -17.58
N LYS A 46 -3.95 -16.08 -16.31
CA LYS A 46 -4.08 -14.78 -15.65
C LYS A 46 -2.75 -14.35 -15.04
N VAL A 47 -2.24 -13.18 -15.40
CA VAL A 47 -1.03 -12.63 -14.78
C VAL A 47 -1.22 -12.44 -13.26
N GLN A 48 -0.18 -12.72 -12.50
CA GLN A 48 -0.15 -12.56 -11.06
C GLN A 48 0.65 -11.30 -10.71
N ILE A 49 -0.06 -10.21 -10.47
CA ILE A 49 0.48 -8.91 -10.07
C ILE A 49 -0.41 -8.27 -9.00
N TRP A 50 0.17 -7.39 -8.18
CA TRP A 50 -0.55 -6.66 -7.14
C TRP A 50 -1.36 -5.46 -7.70
N ALA A 51 -2.03 -5.62 -8.84
CA ALA A 51 -2.84 -4.60 -9.47
C ALA A 51 -4.21 -5.15 -9.91
N GLY A 52 -5.26 -4.32 -9.81
CA GLY A 52 -6.59 -4.62 -10.35
C GLY A 52 -6.69 -4.30 -11.84
N GLY A 53 -7.80 -4.76 -12.49
CA GLY A 53 -8.05 -4.48 -13.90
C GLY A 53 -7.08 -5.17 -14.86
N ARG A 54 -6.55 -6.32 -14.49
CA ARG A 54 -5.61 -7.15 -15.27
C ARG A 54 -6.17 -7.54 -16.63
N GLY A 55 -7.46 -7.86 -16.71
CA GLY A 55 -8.13 -8.21 -17.96
C GLY A 55 -8.13 -7.06 -18.97
N LYS A 56 -8.48 -5.83 -18.52
CA LYS A 56 -8.45 -4.61 -19.36
C LYS A 56 -7.03 -4.27 -19.84
N ALA A 57 -6.00 -4.69 -19.10
CA ALA A 57 -4.58 -4.49 -19.44
C ALA A 57 -3.97 -5.65 -20.26
N GLY A 58 -4.78 -6.58 -20.78
CA GLY A 58 -4.31 -7.72 -21.59
C GLY A 58 -3.66 -8.86 -20.81
N GLY A 59 -3.73 -8.84 -19.47
CA GLY A 59 -3.16 -9.84 -18.57
C GLY A 59 -4.03 -11.10 -18.37
N VAL A 60 -5.12 -11.26 -19.10
CA VAL A 60 -5.97 -12.45 -19.07
C VAL A 60 -6.15 -12.97 -20.51
N LYS A 61 -5.80 -14.23 -20.73
CA LYS A 61 -5.83 -14.90 -22.03
C LYS A 61 -6.45 -16.29 -21.90
N PHE A 62 -7.01 -16.81 -22.99
CA PHE A 62 -7.59 -18.14 -23.03
C PHE A 62 -6.74 -19.04 -23.93
N ALA A 63 -6.65 -20.32 -23.60
CA ALA A 63 -6.02 -21.35 -24.39
C ALA A 63 -6.91 -22.57 -24.48
N ASP A 64 -7.08 -23.12 -25.67
CA ASP A 64 -7.90 -24.31 -25.90
C ASP A 64 -7.04 -25.58 -25.84
N THR A 65 -5.71 -25.47 -25.98
CA THR A 65 -4.76 -26.59 -25.89
C THR A 65 -3.61 -26.28 -24.93
N PRO A 66 -2.92 -27.32 -24.40
CA PRO A 66 -1.72 -27.13 -23.58
C PRO A 66 -0.57 -26.40 -24.29
N GLU A 67 -0.41 -26.61 -25.61
CA GLU A 67 0.61 -25.94 -26.42
C GLU A 67 0.31 -24.44 -26.56
N GLU A 68 -0.94 -24.07 -26.68
CA GLU A 68 -1.35 -22.66 -26.66
C GLU A 68 -1.12 -22.05 -25.29
N ALA A 69 -1.40 -22.79 -24.20
CA ALA A 69 -1.13 -22.32 -22.84
C ALA A 69 0.36 -22.02 -22.62
N GLU A 70 1.25 -22.87 -23.13
CA GLU A 70 2.71 -22.64 -23.11
C GLU A 70 3.09 -21.36 -23.85
N LYS A 71 2.60 -21.16 -25.09
CA LYS A 71 2.89 -19.98 -25.91
C LYS A 71 2.39 -18.68 -25.25
N ILE A 72 1.18 -18.72 -24.72
CA ILE A 72 0.58 -17.57 -24.02
C ILE A 72 1.37 -17.24 -22.75
N ALA A 73 1.72 -18.24 -21.94
CA ALA A 73 2.54 -18.05 -20.76
C ALA A 73 3.92 -17.46 -21.11
N ALA A 74 4.57 -17.91 -22.21
CA ALA A 74 5.81 -17.34 -22.69
C ALA A 74 5.69 -15.87 -23.08
N THR A 75 4.52 -15.44 -23.57
CA THR A 75 4.27 -14.04 -23.91
C THR A 75 3.99 -13.18 -22.67
N LEU A 76 3.29 -13.72 -21.67
CA LEU A 76 2.88 -12.97 -20.47
C LEU A 76 3.99 -12.86 -19.43
N LEU A 77 4.79 -13.91 -19.24
CA LEU A 77 5.91 -13.90 -18.31
C LEU A 77 6.99 -12.93 -18.79
N GLY A 78 7.50 -12.10 -17.90
CA GLY A 78 8.45 -11.05 -18.20
C GLY A 78 7.85 -9.76 -18.77
N MET A 79 6.54 -9.71 -19.08
CA MET A 79 5.86 -8.46 -19.42
C MET A 79 5.80 -7.50 -18.24
N THR A 80 5.72 -6.21 -18.55
CA THR A 80 5.41 -5.18 -17.56
C THR A 80 3.98 -4.69 -17.76
N ILE A 81 3.13 -4.89 -16.75
CA ILE A 81 1.73 -4.43 -16.75
C ILE A 81 1.53 -3.44 -15.60
N LYS A 82 1.10 -2.22 -15.90
CA LYS A 82 0.95 -1.14 -14.90
C LYS A 82 2.23 -0.88 -14.07
N GLY A 83 3.39 -0.99 -14.72
CA GLY A 83 4.70 -0.82 -14.06
C GLY A 83 5.17 -2.03 -13.25
N LEU A 84 4.40 -3.11 -13.16
CA LEU A 84 4.74 -4.32 -12.40
C LEU A 84 5.19 -5.43 -13.35
N LEU A 85 6.32 -6.06 -13.01
CA LEU A 85 6.84 -7.21 -13.76
C LEU A 85 5.97 -8.45 -13.49
N VAL A 86 5.59 -9.17 -14.54
CA VAL A 86 4.86 -10.43 -14.44
C VAL A 86 5.85 -11.57 -14.22
N GLU A 87 5.96 -12.03 -12.98
CA GLU A 87 6.86 -13.13 -12.58
C GLU A 87 6.16 -14.50 -12.56
N ALA A 88 4.82 -14.51 -12.55
CA ALA A 88 4.02 -15.72 -12.52
C ALA A 88 2.67 -15.54 -13.22
N VAL A 89 2.10 -16.63 -13.68
CA VAL A 89 0.74 -16.71 -14.19
C VAL A 89 -0.07 -17.78 -13.46
N LEU A 90 -1.37 -17.54 -13.27
CA LEU A 90 -2.32 -18.52 -12.77
C LEU A 90 -3.00 -19.17 -13.98
N VAL A 91 -2.90 -20.50 -14.09
CA VAL A 91 -3.57 -21.29 -15.13
C VAL A 91 -4.75 -22.02 -14.48
N GLU A 92 -5.96 -21.71 -14.92
CA GLU A 92 -7.20 -22.25 -14.36
C GLU A 92 -8.12 -22.81 -15.46
N GLU A 93 -9.00 -23.77 -15.11
CA GLU A 93 -10.04 -24.23 -16.04
C GLU A 93 -10.91 -23.05 -16.52
N LYS A 94 -11.20 -23.00 -17.80
CA LYS A 94 -12.14 -22.07 -18.40
C LYS A 94 -13.56 -22.45 -17.98
N LEU A 95 -14.22 -21.58 -17.23
CA LEU A 95 -15.59 -21.81 -16.78
C LEU A 95 -16.62 -21.51 -17.87
N ASP A 96 -17.63 -22.36 -18.00
CA ASP A 96 -18.81 -22.08 -18.84
C ASP A 96 -19.82 -21.26 -18.03
N ILE A 97 -19.71 -19.93 -18.15
CA ILE A 97 -20.39 -18.96 -17.31
C ILE A 97 -21.82 -18.76 -17.80
N ALA A 98 -22.79 -18.90 -16.89
CA ALA A 98 -24.20 -18.56 -17.12
C ALA A 98 -24.50 -17.17 -16.54
N LYS A 99 -23.97 -16.84 -15.34
CA LYS A 99 -24.15 -15.53 -14.67
C LYS A 99 -22.92 -15.16 -13.85
N GLU A 100 -22.74 -13.87 -13.68
CA GLU A 100 -21.70 -13.28 -12.86
C GLU A 100 -22.32 -12.43 -11.77
N TYR A 101 -21.92 -12.65 -10.52
CA TYR A 101 -22.33 -11.92 -9.33
C TYR A 101 -21.12 -11.25 -8.69
N TYR A 102 -21.38 -10.31 -7.81
CA TYR A 102 -20.37 -9.63 -7.00
C TYR A 102 -20.59 -9.93 -5.51
N ALA A 103 -19.53 -10.21 -4.77
CA ALA A 103 -19.54 -10.22 -3.30
C ALA A 103 -18.27 -9.54 -2.79
N GLY A 104 -18.42 -8.62 -1.84
CA GLY A 104 -17.30 -7.91 -1.25
C GLY A 104 -17.53 -7.54 0.21
N ILE A 105 -16.43 -7.36 0.94
CA ILE A 105 -16.45 -6.88 2.32
C ILE A 105 -15.35 -5.84 2.47
N ILE A 106 -15.71 -4.69 3.03
CA ILE A 106 -14.78 -3.62 3.38
C ILE A 106 -15.00 -3.20 4.83
N VAL A 107 -13.98 -2.56 5.41
CA VAL A 107 -14.16 -1.82 6.67
C VAL A 107 -14.68 -0.43 6.34
N ASN A 108 -15.89 -0.12 6.78
CA ASN A 108 -16.43 1.22 6.70
C ASN A 108 -15.86 2.08 7.84
N ALA A 109 -15.10 3.11 7.48
CA ALA A 109 -14.47 4.04 8.42
C ALA A 109 -15.31 5.30 8.73
N GLN A 110 -16.51 5.42 8.16
CA GLN A 110 -17.39 6.57 8.42
C GLN A 110 -17.86 6.58 9.90
N ALA A 111 -18.05 7.78 10.42
CA ALA A 111 -18.23 8.01 11.85
C ALA A 111 -19.42 7.27 12.48
N ASP A 112 -20.47 7.06 11.72
CA ASP A 112 -21.73 6.46 12.14
C ASP A 112 -21.78 4.92 12.02
N ALA A 113 -20.85 4.31 11.28
CA ALA A 113 -20.88 2.87 10.97
C ALA A 113 -19.49 2.23 10.93
N ARG A 114 -18.65 2.44 11.94
CA ARG A 114 -17.28 1.89 12.04
C ARG A 114 -17.27 0.37 12.17
N CYS A 115 -17.69 -0.33 11.12
CA CYS A 115 -17.88 -1.78 11.11
C CYS A 115 -17.55 -2.37 9.73
N PRO A 116 -17.39 -3.70 9.62
CA PRO A 116 -17.39 -4.36 8.33
C PRO A 116 -18.73 -4.20 7.60
N VAL A 117 -18.67 -3.97 6.30
CA VAL A 117 -19.86 -3.93 5.43
C VAL A 117 -19.76 -5.04 4.43
N VAL A 118 -20.74 -5.94 4.45
CA VAL A 118 -20.89 -6.99 3.43
C VAL A 118 -21.77 -6.45 2.31
N MET A 119 -21.25 -6.55 1.10
CA MET A 119 -21.92 -6.13 -0.14
C MET A 119 -22.15 -7.34 -1.03
N PHE A 120 -23.33 -7.43 -1.64
CA PHE A 120 -23.62 -8.45 -2.62
C PHE A 120 -24.49 -7.88 -3.75
N SER A 121 -24.21 -8.28 -5.00
CA SER A 121 -24.99 -7.89 -6.17
C SER A 121 -25.08 -9.04 -7.17
N THR A 122 -26.22 -9.09 -7.90
CA THR A 122 -26.40 -9.99 -9.03
C THR A 122 -25.83 -9.43 -10.35
N GLU A 123 -25.17 -8.28 -10.29
CA GLU A 123 -24.39 -7.69 -11.36
C GLU A 123 -22.90 -7.81 -11.00
N GLY A 124 -22.18 -8.69 -11.65
CA GLY A 124 -20.76 -8.95 -11.45
C GLY A 124 -19.95 -8.78 -12.73
N GLY A 125 -18.64 -8.98 -12.66
CA GLY A 125 -17.73 -8.83 -13.80
C GLY A 125 -17.46 -7.37 -14.21
N MET A 126 -17.98 -6.40 -13.46
CA MET A 126 -17.82 -4.96 -13.67
C MET A 126 -17.40 -4.24 -12.39
N ASP A 127 -17.05 -2.96 -12.52
CA ASP A 127 -16.71 -2.13 -11.37
C ASP A 127 -17.97 -1.89 -10.52
N ILE A 128 -17.97 -2.27 -9.24
CA ILE A 128 -19.15 -2.22 -8.36
C ILE A 128 -19.69 -0.78 -8.20
N GLU A 129 -18.83 0.21 -8.32
CA GLU A 129 -19.16 1.63 -8.25
C GLU A 129 -20.08 2.07 -9.43
N SER A 130 -20.13 1.29 -10.51
CA SER A 130 -20.99 1.53 -11.66
C SER A 130 -22.37 0.84 -11.55
N VAL A 131 -22.55 -0.02 -10.55
CA VAL A 131 -23.80 -0.76 -10.36
C VAL A 131 -24.83 0.13 -9.64
N PRO A 132 -26.08 0.21 -10.12
CA PRO A 132 -27.15 0.96 -9.45
C PRO A 132 -27.36 0.49 -8.00
N ALA A 133 -27.56 1.44 -7.07
CA ALA A 133 -27.65 1.17 -5.64
C ALA A 133 -28.80 0.21 -5.26
N ASP A 134 -29.88 0.21 -5.99
CA ASP A 134 -31.03 -0.69 -5.80
C ASP A 134 -30.72 -2.16 -6.15
N LYS A 135 -29.64 -2.41 -6.90
CA LYS A 135 -29.14 -3.74 -7.23
C LYS A 135 -28.04 -4.25 -6.29
N ILE A 136 -27.69 -3.47 -5.29
CA ILE A 136 -26.68 -3.83 -4.31
C ILE A 136 -27.33 -4.05 -2.94
N ALA A 137 -27.24 -5.26 -2.42
CA ALA A 137 -27.59 -5.53 -1.03
C ALA A 137 -26.39 -5.22 -0.13
N LEU A 138 -26.60 -4.36 0.86
CA LEU A 138 -25.63 -3.96 1.85
C LEU A 138 -26.06 -4.42 3.25
N MET A 139 -25.09 -4.80 4.09
CA MET A 139 -25.29 -5.09 5.50
C MET A 139 -24.08 -4.66 6.32
N ASN A 140 -24.32 -3.75 7.25
CA ASN A 140 -23.38 -3.42 8.32
C ASN A 140 -23.32 -4.60 9.30
N VAL A 141 -22.13 -5.06 9.64
CA VAL A 141 -21.94 -6.19 10.54
C VAL A 141 -21.66 -5.70 11.95
N ASP A 142 -22.51 -6.04 12.88
CA ASP A 142 -22.22 -5.88 14.31
C ASP A 142 -21.03 -6.78 14.67
N VAL A 143 -19.91 -6.17 15.09
CA VAL A 143 -18.65 -6.89 15.38
C VAL A 143 -18.75 -7.85 16.57
N ILE A 144 -19.70 -7.65 17.47
CA ILE A 144 -19.95 -8.53 18.64
C ILE A 144 -20.76 -9.74 18.22
N ARG A 145 -21.90 -9.53 17.53
CA ARG A 145 -22.76 -10.61 17.01
C ARG A 145 -22.08 -11.38 15.88
N GLY A 146 -21.29 -10.71 15.06
CA GLY A 146 -20.71 -11.21 13.81
C GLY A 146 -21.75 -11.41 12.71
N PHE A 147 -21.29 -11.90 11.55
CA PHE A 147 -22.12 -12.23 10.40
C PHE A 147 -22.43 -13.74 10.39
N LYS A 148 -23.63 -14.12 10.08
CA LYS A 148 -24.11 -15.52 10.12
C LYS A 148 -24.62 -15.96 8.74
N ILE A 149 -24.72 -17.26 8.55
CA ILE A 149 -25.19 -17.83 7.26
C ILE A 149 -26.60 -17.32 6.88
N TYR A 150 -27.48 -17.07 7.84
CA TYR A 150 -28.81 -16.52 7.56
C TYR A 150 -28.76 -15.04 7.14
N ASP A 151 -27.75 -14.29 7.56
CA ASP A 151 -27.51 -12.93 7.08
C ASP A 151 -27.12 -12.94 5.59
N ALA A 152 -26.28 -13.91 5.19
CA ALA A 152 -25.93 -14.14 3.78
C ALA A 152 -27.14 -14.55 2.94
N LEU A 153 -28.00 -15.42 3.48
CA LEU A 153 -29.29 -15.77 2.82
C LEU A 153 -30.18 -14.54 2.64
N ASN A 154 -30.27 -13.69 3.66
CA ASN A 154 -31.06 -12.46 3.58
C ASN A 154 -30.53 -11.49 2.53
N LEU A 155 -29.18 -11.33 2.44
CA LEU A 155 -28.55 -10.50 1.40
C LEU A 155 -28.87 -11.04 -0.01
N ALA A 156 -28.72 -12.36 -0.21
CA ALA A 156 -29.02 -13.00 -1.50
C ALA A 156 -30.51 -12.86 -1.89
N ASN A 157 -31.41 -12.97 -0.91
CA ASN A 157 -32.85 -12.78 -1.14
C ASN A 157 -33.19 -11.33 -1.51
N LYS A 158 -32.56 -10.33 -0.91
CA LYS A 158 -32.80 -8.91 -1.22
C LYS A 158 -32.61 -8.56 -2.69
N VAL A 159 -31.68 -9.23 -3.37
CA VAL A 159 -31.39 -9.02 -4.79
C VAL A 159 -31.91 -10.18 -5.66
N HIS A 160 -32.87 -10.94 -5.13
CA HIS A 160 -33.64 -11.95 -5.87
C HIS A 160 -32.76 -13.05 -6.51
N VAL A 161 -31.77 -13.59 -5.77
CA VAL A 161 -31.06 -14.78 -6.25
C VAL A 161 -32.01 -15.94 -6.38
N PRO A 162 -31.99 -16.69 -7.53
CA PRO A 162 -32.85 -17.84 -7.73
C PRO A 162 -32.68 -18.90 -6.63
N SER A 163 -33.79 -19.47 -6.14
CA SER A 163 -33.85 -20.41 -5.03
C SER A 163 -32.88 -21.60 -5.17
N GLN A 164 -32.71 -22.08 -6.41
CA GLN A 164 -31.79 -23.18 -6.74
C GLN A 164 -30.29 -22.86 -6.45
N HIS A 165 -29.91 -21.59 -6.44
CA HIS A 165 -28.51 -21.16 -6.21
C HIS A 165 -28.28 -20.50 -4.86
N ILE A 166 -29.36 -20.07 -4.18
CA ILE A 166 -29.26 -19.20 -3.00
C ILE A 166 -28.40 -19.79 -1.88
N ASN A 167 -28.50 -21.09 -1.62
CA ASN A 167 -27.70 -21.76 -0.59
C ASN A 167 -26.22 -21.81 -0.93
N GLN A 168 -25.85 -21.99 -2.21
CA GLN A 168 -24.47 -21.99 -2.66
C GLN A 168 -23.88 -20.57 -2.58
N VAL A 169 -24.65 -19.58 -3.05
CA VAL A 169 -24.29 -18.15 -2.97
C VAL A 169 -24.07 -17.72 -1.51
N ALA A 170 -25.04 -18.03 -0.64
CA ALA A 170 -24.94 -17.68 0.78
C ALA A 170 -23.71 -18.31 1.46
N ARG A 171 -23.36 -19.57 1.13
CA ARG A 171 -22.14 -20.21 1.65
C ARG A 171 -20.88 -19.50 1.20
N LEU A 172 -20.81 -19.01 -0.05
CA LEU A 172 -19.67 -18.24 -0.54
C LEU A 172 -19.57 -16.87 0.16
N ILE A 173 -20.70 -16.15 0.33
CA ILE A 173 -20.71 -14.87 1.06
C ILE A 173 -20.27 -15.08 2.52
N PHE A 174 -20.78 -16.12 3.17
CA PHE A 174 -20.39 -16.44 4.55
C PHE A 174 -18.91 -16.86 4.65
N GLY A 175 -18.42 -17.70 3.73
CA GLY A 175 -17.00 -18.08 3.64
C GLY A 175 -16.08 -16.88 3.41
N LEU A 176 -16.55 -15.89 2.62
CA LEU A 176 -15.86 -14.63 2.39
C LEU A 176 -15.71 -13.85 3.72
N TYR A 177 -16.77 -13.77 4.52
CA TYR A 177 -16.73 -13.11 5.84
C TYR A 177 -15.81 -13.84 6.83
N GLU A 178 -15.87 -15.16 6.88
CA GLU A 178 -14.96 -15.93 7.75
C GLU A 178 -13.50 -15.72 7.35
N THR A 179 -13.20 -15.70 6.04
CA THR A 179 -11.86 -15.39 5.55
C THR A 179 -11.44 -13.95 5.93
N PHE A 180 -12.32 -12.97 5.71
CA PHE A 180 -12.10 -11.58 6.09
C PHE A 180 -11.73 -11.44 7.58
N LYS A 181 -12.52 -12.06 8.45
CA LYS A 181 -12.35 -12.00 9.91
C LYS A 181 -11.08 -12.73 10.37
N ASN A 182 -10.87 -13.96 9.89
CA ASN A 182 -9.81 -14.82 10.38
C ASN A 182 -8.42 -14.29 10.01
N TYR A 183 -8.27 -13.66 8.86
CA TYR A 183 -6.99 -13.13 8.39
C TYR A 183 -6.83 -11.62 8.60
N GLY A 184 -7.79 -10.95 9.22
CA GLY A 184 -7.74 -9.51 9.47
C GLY A 184 -7.68 -8.72 8.16
N ALA A 185 -8.48 -9.11 7.19
CA ALA A 185 -8.58 -8.39 5.93
C ALA A 185 -9.25 -7.02 6.14
N ARG A 186 -8.88 -6.05 5.32
CA ARG A 186 -9.53 -4.73 5.25
C ARG A 186 -10.42 -4.61 4.02
N LEU A 187 -10.10 -5.41 3.00
CA LEU A 187 -10.90 -5.58 1.79
C LEU A 187 -10.79 -7.04 1.36
N ILE A 188 -11.91 -7.63 1.02
CA ILE A 188 -11.98 -8.92 0.34
C ILE A 188 -13.13 -8.90 -0.64
N GLU A 189 -12.90 -9.37 -1.86
CA GLU A 189 -13.95 -9.45 -2.87
C GLU A 189 -13.80 -10.65 -3.79
N ILE A 190 -14.94 -11.11 -4.30
CA ILE A 190 -15.09 -12.05 -5.41
C ILE A 190 -15.77 -11.29 -6.54
N ASN A 191 -15.05 -11.05 -7.62
CA ASN A 191 -15.58 -10.36 -8.79
C ASN A 191 -14.96 -10.88 -10.10
N PRO A 192 -15.62 -11.85 -10.77
CA PRO A 192 -16.97 -12.35 -10.51
C PRO A 192 -17.06 -13.55 -9.55
N MET A 193 -18.19 -13.65 -8.82
CA MET A 193 -18.73 -14.91 -8.35
C MET A 193 -19.52 -15.52 -9.50
N VAL A 194 -19.11 -16.69 -9.99
CA VAL A 194 -19.61 -17.29 -11.21
C VAL A 194 -20.68 -18.33 -10.91
N ILE A 195 -21.81 -18.26 -11.60
CA ILE A 195 -22.73 -19.38 -11.76
C ILE A 195 -22.46 -20.01 -13.12
N THR A 196 -22.07 -21.27 -13.13
CA THR A 196 -21.83 -22.04 -14.35
C THR A 196 -23.13 -22.55 -14.96
N LYS A 197 -23.11 -22.93 -16.24
CA LYS A 197 -24.30 -23.50 -16.91
C LYS A 197 -24.77 -24.83 -16.30
N ASP A 198 -23.85 -25.58 -15.66
CA ASP A 198 -24.20 -26.79 -14.90
C ASP A 198 -24.70 -26.50 -13.47
N GLY A 199 -24.88 -25.22 -13.11
CA GLY A 199 -25.47 -24.76 -11.84
C GLY A 199 -24.57 -24.71 -10.65
N LYS A 200 -23.24 -24.84 -10.80
CA LYS A 200 -22.26 -24.64 -9.72
C LYS A 200 -22.01 -23.16 -9.48
N VAL A 201 -21.73 -22.81 -8.24
CA VAL A 201 -21.33 -21.45 -7.84
C VAL A 201 -19.88 -21.47 -7.33
N LEU A 202 -19.01 -20.67 -7.97
CA LEU A 202 -17.57 -20.62 -7.68
C LEU A 202 -17.07 -19.18 -7.55
N ALA A 203 -15.99 -18.99 -6.78
CA ALA A 203 -15.23 -17.75 -6.78
C ALA A 203 -14.32 -17.68 -8.02
N GLY A 204 -14.75 -16.98 -9.06
CA GLY A 204 -14.05 -16.88 -10.34
C GLY A 204 -12.79 -16.03 -10.27
N ASP A 205 -12.79 -14.98 -9.45
CA ASP A 205 -11.63 -14.12 -9.14
C ASP A 205 -11.54 -13.90 -7.63
N CYS A 206 -10.44 -13.33 -7.18
CA CYS A 206 -10.19 -13.01 -5.79
C CYS A 206 -9.33 -11.77 -5.67
N ARG A 207 -9.76 -10.85 -4.80
CA ARG A 207 -8.96 -9.71 -4.38
C ARG A 207 -9.02 -9.58 -2.87
N ILE A 208 -7.85 -9.65 -2.22
CA ILE A 208 -7.72 -9.53 -0.77
C ILE A 208 -6.64 -8.53 -0.43
N SER A 209 -6.93 -7.67 0.54
CA SER A 209 -5.95 -6.83 1.21
C SER A 209 -6.04 -7.07 2.71
N ILE A 210 -4.96 -7.54 3.31
CA ILE A 210 -4.82 -7.85 4.73
C ILE A 210 -4.17 -6.66 5.42
N ASP A 211 -4.57 -6.39 6.66
CA ASP A 211 -3.88 -5.42 7.51
C ASP A 211 -2.46 -5.91 7.80
N ASP A 212 -1.45 -5.05 7.63
CA ASP A 212 -0.04 -5.42 7.84
C ASP A 212 0.20 -5.96 9.25
N SER A 213 -0.52 -5.42 10.26
CA SER A 213 -0.47 -5.91 11.64
C SER A 213 -1.07 -7.31 11.80
N SER A 214 -1.89 -7.77 10.86
CA SER A 214 -2.43 -9.13 10.85
C SER A 214 -1.49 -10.14 10.19
N VAL A 215 -0.69 -9.72 9.22
CA VAL A 215 0.24 -10.60 8.49
C VAL A 215 1.22 -11.32 9.43
N ILE A 216 1.74 -10.61 10.43
CA ILE A 216 2.68 -11.19 11.41
C ILE A 216 2.05 -12.30 12.28
N ARG A 217 0.71 -12.35 12.37
CA ARG A 217 -0.02 -13.41 13.08
C ARG A 217 -0.25 -14.66 12.23
N HIS A 218 0.06 -14.57 10.94
CA HIS A 218 -0.14 -15.61 9.94
C HIS A 218 1.14 -15.91 9.14
N PRO A 219 2.27 -16.24 9.82
CA PRO A 219 3.54 -16.49 9.15
C PRO A 219 3.48 -17.72 8.21
N GLU A 220 2.54 -18.64 8.47
CA GLU A 220 2.28 -19.83 7.65
C GLU A 220 1.86 -19.51 6.21
N LEU A 221 1.36 -18.28 5.97
CA LEU A 221 0.92 -17.85 4.64
C LEU A 221 2.08 -17.42 3.74
N GLY A 222 3.26 -17.16 4.31
CA GLY A 222 4.43 -16.69 3.55
C GLY A 222 4.21 -15.35 2.82
N ILE A 223 3.23 -14.56 3.26
CA ILE A 223 2.84 -13.31 2.61
C ILE A 223 3.92 -12.27 2.87
N LYS A 224 4.44 -11.69 1.78
CA LYS A 224 5.30 -10.51 1.86
C LYS A 224 4.44 -9.26 1.92
N VAL A 225 4.71 -8.40 2.90
CA VAL A 225 4.04 -7.11 3.02
C VAL A 225 4.52 -6.20 1.89
N ALA A 226 3.66 -5.99 0.88
CA ALA A 226 3.88 -4.95 -0.11
C ALA A 226 3.32 -3.63 0.46
N ARG A 227 4.20 -2.74 0.92
CA ARG A 227 3.83 -1.52 1.66
C ARG A 227 3.05 -0.51 0.81
N GLU A 228 3.23 -0.52 -0.52
CA GLU A 228 2.52 0.35 -1.45
C GLU A 228 1.87 -0.48 -2.56
N ALA A 229 0.55 -0.56 -2.55
CA ALA A 229 -0.19 -1.24 -3.61
C ALA A 229 -0.50 -0.26 -4.74
N GLY A 230 0.26 -0.29 -5.83
CA GLY A 230 -0.08 0.48 -7.04
C GLY A 230 1.10 1.04 -7.81
N THR A 231 2.23 1.26 -7.17
CA THR A 231 3.50 1.62 -7.82
C THR A 231 4.57 0.59 -7.46
N PRO A 232 5.44 0.21 -8.40
CA PRO A 232 6.60 -0.62 -8.06
C PRO A 232 7.46 0.10 -7.02
N PRO A 233 7.99 -0.60 -6.00
CA PRO A 233 8.88 0.02 -5.04
C PRO A 233 10.17 0.48 -5.74
N THR A 234 10.60 1.68 -5.40
CA THR A 234 11.89 2.21 -5.85
C THR A 234 13.05 1.53 -5.12
N GLU A 235 14.28 1.78 -5.55
CA GLU A 235 15.45 1.29 -4.82
C GLU A 235 15.56 1.91 -3.41
N LEU A 236 15.19 3.18 -3.25
CA LEU A 236 15.17 3.83 -1.94
C LEU A 236 14.09 3.25 -1.03
N ASP A 237 12.91 2.93 -1.55
CA ASP A 237 11.87 2.22 -0.80
C ASP A 237 12.36 0.87 -0.29
N LYS A 238 13.04 0.08 -1.13
CA LYS A 238 13.60 -1.22 -0.74
C LYS A 238 14.67 -1.10 0.34
N ILE A 239 15.53 -0.09 0.25
CA ILE A 239 16.55 0.19 1.27
C ILE A 239 15.88 0.58 2.59
N ALA A 240 14.84 1.41 2.55
CA ALA A 240 14.08 1.79 3.73
C ALA A 240 13.41 0.59 4.42
N TRP A 241 12.83 -0.31 3.64
CA TRP A 241 12.25 -1.56 4.17
C TRP A 241 13.30 -2.42 4.86
N TRP A 242 14.50 -2.52 4.27
CA TRP A 242 15.61 -3.24 4.89
C TRP A 242 16.06 -2.58 6.21
N VAL A 243 16.11 -1.25 6.29
CA VAL A 243 16.41 -0.52 7.54
C VAL A 243 15.36 -0.81 8.61
N GLU A 244 14.07 -0.85 8.22
CA GLU A 244 12.96 -1.14 9.14
C GLU A 244 13.00 -2.57 9.67
N GLU A 245 13.31 -3.56 8.82
CA GLU A 245 13.39 -4.96 9.19
C GLU A 245 14.56 -5.29 10.15
N LYS A 246 15.67 -4.53 10.09
CA LYS A 246 16.88 -4.80 10.86
C LYS A 246 16.85 -4.24 12.28
N ASP A 247 15.93 -3.35 12.59
CA ASP A 247 15.80 -2.73 13.90
C ASP A 247 14.32 -2.55 14.25
N LEU A 248 13.84 -3.28 15.24
CA LEU A 248 12.43 -3.26 15.66
C LEU A 248 12.06 -2.06 16.52
N ARG A 249 13.04 -1.28 17.01
CA ARG A 249 12.79 -0.09 17.83
C ARG A 249 12.46 1.10 16.95
N GLY A 250 11.27 1.66 17.11
CA GLY A 250 10.79 2.80 16.35
C GLY A 250 10.58 2.48 14.86
N THR A 251 10.16 3.46 14.08
CA THR A 251 9.89 3.34 12.65
C THR A 251 10.97 3.99 11.79
N CYS A 252 11.11 3.51 10.57
CA CYS A 252 11.78 4.16 9.45
C CYS A 252 10.88 4.00 8.22
N TYR A 253 9.67 4.58 8.30
CA TYR A 253 8.79 4.60 7.13
C TYR A 253 9.34 5.60 6.12
N PHE A 254 9.48 5.16 4.88
CA PHE A 254 9.92 6.00 3.77
C PHE A 254 9.21 5.53 2.50
N ALA A 255 8.72 6.48 1.72
CA ALA A 255 8.16 6.24 0.40
C ALA A 255 8.55 7.39 -0.53
N GLU A 256 9.06 7.06 -1.72
CA GLU A 256 9.21 8.07 -2.78
C GLU A 256 7.83 8.46 -3.32
N MET A 257 7.59 9.76 -3.41
CA MET A 257 6.33 10.30 -3.89
C MET A 257 6.49 10.90 -5.29
N ASN A 258 5.66 10.45 -6.24
CA ASN A 258 5.48 11.16 -7.51
C ASN A 258 4.48 12.31 -7.32
N ASN A 259 4.86 13.26 -6.50
CA ASN A 259 4.01 14.35 -6.04
C ASN A 259 4.06 15.50 -7.04
N GLN A 260 2.93 15.77 -7.70
CA GLN A 260 2.74 16.97 -8.53
C GLN A 260 1.98 18.02 -7.72
N ILE A 261 2.61 19.14 -7.45
CA ILE A 261 1.94 20.31 -6.84
C ILE A 261 1.40 21.23 -7.94
N GLN A 262 0.27 21.88 -7.65
CA GLN A 262 -0.29 22.87 -8.57
C GLN A 262 0.47 24.21 -8.46
N GLY A 263 0.73 24.85 -9.59
CA GLY A 263 1.37 26.16 -9.65
C GLY A 263 2.88 26.12 -9.85
N GLU A 264 3.54 27.22 -9.50
CA GLU A 264 4.98 27.39 -9.65
C GLU A 264 5.76 26.61 -8.59
N ILE A 265 6.78 25.88 -9.01
CA ILE A 265 7.66 25.10 -8.13
C ILE A 265 8.93 25.92 -7.87
N PHE A 266 9.11 26.40 -6.64
CA PHE A 266 10.26 27.19 -6.21
C PHE A 266 11.47 26.31 -5.84
N GLY A 267 11.22 25.07 -5.39
CA GLY A 267 12.26 24.13 -5.03
C GLY A 267 11.74 22.76 -4.62
N THR A 268 12.66 21.86 -4.37
CA THR A 268 12.37 20.48 -3.94
C THR A 268 13.01 20.25 -2.58
N ILE A 269 12.22 19.81 -1.59
CA ILE A 269 12.66 19.64 -0.20
C ILE A 269 12.60 18.16 0.17
N GLY A 270 13.74 17.59 0.56
CA GLY A 270 13.77 16.32 1.26
C GLY A 270 13.19 16.50 2.65
N TYR A 271 12.08 15.82 2.96
CA TYR A 271 11.37 16.02 4.21
C TYR A 271 11.46 14.78 5.12
N HIS A 272 11.99 15.00 6.31
CA HIS A 272 12.14 13.98 7.35
C HIS A 272 11.14 14.27 8.47
N GLY A 273 10.03 13.54 8.50
CA GLY A 273 8.99 13.68 9.49
C GLY A 273 9.24 12.92 10.79
N MET A 274 8.57 13.37 11.84
CA MET A 274 8.50 12.70 13.15
C MET A 274 7.02 12.63 13.56
N GLY A 275 6.44 11.41 13.50
CA GLY A 275 5.02 11.18 13.67
C GLY A 275 4.22 11.44 12.38
N GLY A 276 3.51 10.42 11.89
CA GLY A 276 2.86 10.46 10.59
C GLY A 276 1.93 11.64 10.36
N GLY A 277 1.11 12.03 11.35
CA GLY A 277 0.22 13.20 11.26
C GLY A 277 0.97 14.52 11.16
N GLY A 278 2.04 14.69 11.94
CA GLY A 278 2.91 15.87 11.87
C GLY A 278 3.67 15.94 10.56
N ALA A 279 4.14 14.81 10.06
CA ALA A 279 4.79 14.72 8.76
C ALA A 279 3.83 15.15 7.62
N MET A 280 2.59 14.68 7.61
CA MET A 280 1.59 15.10 6.60
C MET A 280 1.35 16.61 6.62
N LEU A 281 1.21 17.21 7.81
CA LEU A 281 1.02 18.67 7.93
C LEU A 281 2.26 19.45 7.46
N GLY A 282 3.45 18.94 7.70
CA GLY A 282 4.69 19.54 7.20
C GLY A 282 4.76 19.52 5.67
N VAL A 283 4.46 18.39 5.06
CA VAL A 283 4.37 18.22 3.60
C VAL A 283 3.33 19.16 3.01
N ASP A 284 2.14 19.24 3.61
CA ASP A 284 1.09 20.17 3.16
C ASP A 284 1.52 21.63 3.25
N GLY A 285 2.21 22.00 4.33
CA GLY A 285 2.77 23.36 4.51
C GLY A 285 3.77 23.72 3.41
N LEU A 286 4.71 22.83 3.11
CA LEU A 286 5.70 22.99 2.05
C LEU A 286 5.03 23.10 0.66
N ASN A 287 4.11 22.18 0.35
CA ASN A 287 3.39 22.19 -0.93
C ASN A 287 2.59 23.50 -1.14
N LYS A 288 1.94 24.03 -0.10
CA LYS A 288 1.24 25.33 -0.14
C LYS A 288 2.16 26.51 -0.45
N GLN A 289 3.44 26.42 -0.09
CA GLN A 289 4.45 27.43 -0.42
C GLN A 289 5.11 27.24 -1.79
N GLY A 290 4.68 26.23 -2.57
CA GLY A 290 5.26 25.90 -3.86
C GLY A 290 6.60 25.15 -3.75
N LEU A 291 6.84 24.49 -2.64
CA LEU A 291 7.98 23.60 -2.42
C LEU A 291 7.54 22.14 -2.58
N ARG A 292 8.05 21.46 -3.59
CA ARG A 292 7.75 20.05 -3.85
C ARG A 292 8.45 19.16 -2.84
N VAL A 293 7.75 18.17 -2.30
CA VAL A 293 8.33 17.15 -1.42
C VAL A 293 8.34 15.81 -2.16
N PRO A 294 9.51 15.24 -2.49
CA PRO A 294 9.60 14.03 -3.31
C PRO A 294 9.50 12.73 -2.49
N ASP A 295 9.41 12.83 -1.17
CA ASP A 295 9.36 11.71 -0.26
C ASP A 295 8.37 11.92 0.88
N PHE A 296 7.90 10.82 1.46
CA PHE A 296 7.29 10.81 2.78
C PHE A 296 8.17 9.96 3.70
N ALA A 297 8.83 10.60 4.66
CA ALA A 297 9.64 9.92 5.66
C ALA A 297 9.06 10.14 7.05
N ASP A 298 8.98 9.07 7.86
CA ASP A 298 8.57 9.14 9.27
C ASP A 298 9.47 8.27 10.15
N THR A 299 10.09 8.91 11.14
CA THR A 299 10.86 8.24 12.17
C THR A 299 10.24 8.51 13.53
N SER A 300 9.28 7.69 13.92
CA SER A 300 8.57 7.78 15.19
C SER A 300 8.77 6.54 16.07
N GLY A 301 8.13 6.51 17.27
CA GLY A 301 8.23 5.37 18.17
C GLY A 301 9.58 5.21 18.86
N ASN A 302 10.29 6.32 19.10
CA ASN A 302 11.58 6.37 19.78
C ASN A 302 12.70 5.57 19.07
N PRO A 303 12.98 5.81 17.78
CA PRO A 303 14.01 5.09 17.03
C PRO A 303 15.40 5.38 17.59
N PRO A 304 16.36 4.45 17.48
CA PRO A 304 17.74 4.72 17.83
C PRO A 304 18.37 5.71 16.82
N ALA A 305 19.41 6.43 17.26
CA ALA A 305 20.11 7.40 16.41
C ALA A 305 20.64 6.80 15.09
N SER A 306 20.99 5.52 15.09
CA SER A 306 21.43 4.79 13.90
C SER A 306 20.32 4.65 12.85
N LYS A 307 19.08 4.45 13.27
CA LYS A 307 17.91 4.38 12.37
C LYS A 307 17.58 5.77 11.82
N VAL A 308 17.55 6.79 12.67
CA VAL A 308 17.37 8.19 12.26
C VAL A 308 18.44 8.64 11.25
N TYR A 309 19.69 8.28 11.49
CA TYR A 309 20.78 8.56 10.55
C TYR A 309 20.53 7.95 9.18
N ARG A 310 20.11 6.67 9.12
CA ARG A 310 19.81 6.00 7.85
C ARG A 310 18.61 6.63 7.14
N ALA A 311 17.55 7.00 7.88
CA ALA A 311 16.41 7.72 7.33
C ALA A 311 16.81 9.06 6.73
N ALA A 312 17.62 9.86 7.45
CA ALA A 312 18.15 11.11 6.93
C ALA A 312 18.99 10.90 5.65
N LYS A 313 19.80 9.84 5.59
CA LYS A 313 20.57 9.49 4.39
C LYS A 313 19.67 9.14 3.21
N LEU A 314 18.56 8.42 3.44
CA LEU A 314 17.56 8.15 2.40
C LEU A 314 16.97 9.44 1.84
N VAL A 315 16.58 10.37 2.73
CA VAL A 315 16.06 11.68 2.31
C VAL A 315 17.11 12.46 1.52
N PHE A 316 18.38 12.50 1.96
CA PHE A 316 19.47 13.13 1.21
C PHE A 316 19.81 12.44 -0.12
N SER A 317 19.45 11.18 -0.29
CA SER A 317 19.66 10.43 -1.54
C SER A 317 18.63 10.75 -2.62
N GLN A 318 17.59 11.52 -2.30
CA GLN A 318 16.63 12.00 -3.29
C GLN A 318 17.30 12.88 -4.33
N PRO A 319 17.08 12.64 -5.64
CA PRO A 319 17.70 13.44 -6.68
C PRO A 319 17.12 14.86 -6.71
N GLY A 320 18.00 15.84 -6.84
CA GLY A 320 17.60 17.24 -7.11
C GLY A 320 16.93 17.96 -5.94
N ILE A 321 17.14 17.55 -4.69
CA ILE A 321 16.67 18.33 -3.54
C ILE A 321 17.46 19.63 -3.39
N ASP A 322 16.74 20.71 -3.10
CA ASP A 322 17.26 22.06 -2.90
C ASP A 322 17.37 22.42 -1.42
N GLY A 323 16.85 21.58 -0.53
CA GLY A 323 16.90 21.77 0.91
C GLY A 323 16.51 20.51 1.69
N TYR A 324 16.77 20.48 2.97
CA TYR A 324 16.41 19.42 3.91
C TYR A 324 15.62 20.01 5.07
N MET A 325 14.49 19.41 5.40
CA MET A 325 13.68 19.81 6.55
C MET A 325 13.41 18.60 7.44
N LEU A 326 13.75 18.71 8.73
CA LEU A 326 13.31 17.81 9.78
C LEU A 326 12.17 18.48 10.53
N GLY A 327 11.03 17.81 10.68
CA GLY A 327 9.92 18.39 11.41
C GLY A 327 8.82 17.37 11.75
N GLY A 328 7.99 17.72 12.71
CA GLY A 328 6.88 16.87 13.15
C GLY A 328 6.26 17.42 14.41
N PHE A 329 5.37 16.63 15.03
CA PHE A 329 4.78 17.01 16.30
C PHE A 329 5.63 16.58 17.49
N MET A 330 5.36 17.22 18.61
CA MET A 330 5.86 16.84 19.91
C MET A 330 5.35 15.44 20.29
N ALA A 331 6.27 14.49 20.50
CA ALA A 331 5.98 13.16 20.98
C ALA A 331 6.58 12.99 22.39
N ALA A 332 5.71 12.95 23.40
CA ALA A 332 6.13 12.93 24.80
C ALA A 332 6.97 11.70 25.19
N ASN A 333 6.78 10.58 24.51
CA ASN A 333 7.50 9.32 24.76
C ASN A 333 8.77 9.13 23.90
N GLN A 334 9.08 10.10 23.01
CA GLN A 334 10.20 10.02 22.10
C GLN A 334 11.35 10.89 22.60
N GLU A 335 12.50 10.29 22.87
CA GLU A 335 13.70 11.01 23.29
C GLU A 335 14.37 11.65 22.08
N GLN A 336 14.19 12.96 21.90
CA GLN A 336 14.60 13.70 20.70
C GLN A 336 16.12 13.75 20.47
N TRP A 337 16.93 13.50 21.50
CA TRP A 337 18.38 13.42 21.36
C TRP A 337 18.84 12.32 20.36
N HIS A 338 18.06 11.24 20.22
CA HIS A 338 18.34 10.23 19.19
C HIS A 338 18.24 10.81 17.79
N HIS A 339 17.22 11.67 17.56
CA HIS A 339 17.08 12.40 16.29
C HIS A 339 18.24 13.38 16.12
N ALA A 340 18.58 14.15 17.14
CA ALA A 340 19.67 15.11 17.09
C ALA A 340 21.00 14.43 16.69
N HIS A 341 21.39 13.35 17.36
CA HIS A 341 22.61 12.62 17.03
C HIS A 341 22.59 12.00 15.62
N GLY A 342 21.48 11.36 15.24
CA GLY A 342 21.35 10.74 13.93
C GLY A 342 21.43 11.74 12.80
N VAL A 343 20.71 12.86 12.93
CA VAL A 343 20.67 13.92 11.93
C VAL A 343 22.01 14.64 11.84
N VAL A 344 22.63 15.02 12.97
CA VAL A 344 23.99 15.64 12.98
C VAL A 344 24.97 14.80 12.21
N LYS A 345 24.99 13.48 12.44
CA LYS A 345 25.89 12.57 11.70
C LYS A 345 25.62 12.63 10.20
N ALA A 346 24.36 12.59 9.75
CA ALA A 346 24.00 12.68 8.35
C ALA A 346 24.39 14.04 7.73
N LEU A 347 24.13 15.14 8.44
CA LEU A 347 24.47 16.49 7.98
C LEU A 347 25.99 16.66 7.81
N ARG A 348 26.79 16.14 8.74
CA ARG A 348 28.27 16.18 8.65
C ARG A 348 28.85 15.43 7.46
N GLU A 349 28.14 14.40 6.98
CA GLU A 349 28.55 13.64 5.79
C GLU A 349 28.04 14.25 4.47
N GLU A 350 26.88 14.90 4.49
CA GLU A 350 26.21 15.38 3.26
C GLU A 350 26.45 16.86 2.96
N LEU A 351 26.51 17.73 3.96
CA LEU A 351 26.65 19.17 3.75
C LEU A 351 28.00 19.62 3.19
N PRO A 352 29.14 18.98 3.51
CA PRO A 352 30.41 19.31 2.85
C PRO A 352 30.36 19.17 1.31
N LYS A 353 29.47 18.31 0.80
CA LYS A 353 29.24 18.13 -0.65
C LYS A 353 28.32 19.20 -1.25
N ARG A 354 27.69 20.02 -0.41
CA ARG A 354 26.61 20.96 -0.76
C ARG A 354 26.78 22.31 -0.03
N PRO A 355 27.83 23.09 -0.30
CA PRO A 355 28.08 24.36 0.40
C PRO A 355 26.88 25.30 0.32
N GLY A 356 26.52 25.94 1.43
CA GLY A 356 25.40 26.86 1.55
C GLY A 356 24.00 26.22 1.54
N PHE A 357 23.89 24.89 1.55
CA PHE A 357 22.62 24.16 1.44
C PHE A 357 21.63 24.50 2.57
N PRO A 358 20.34 24.76 2.24
CA PRO A 358 19.31 25.07 3.23
C PRO A 358 18.93 23.87 4.09
N VAL A 359 18.92 24.06 5.40
CA VAL A 359 18.54 23.06 6.40
C VAL A 359 17.67 23.68 7.48
N LEU A 360 16.48 23.18 7.70
CA LEU A 360 15.61 23.58 8.79
C LEU A 360 15.33 22.37 9.70
N LEU A 361 15.62 22.53 10.98
CA LEU A 361 15.50 21.48 11.98
C LEU A 361 14.53 21.91 13.06
N LEU A 362 13.45 21.17 13.25
CA LEU A 362 12.48 21.35 14.32
C LEU A 362 12.48 20.09 15.19
N LEU A 363 12.92 20.22 16.44
CA LEU A 363 12.86 19.16 17.44
C LEU A 363 12.14 19.67 18.69
N ALA A 364 11.01 19.04 19.01
CA ALA A 364 10.18 19.41 20.16
C ALA A 364 9.79 18.17 20.98
N GLY A 365 9.70 18.31 22.29
CA GLY A 365 9.23 17.25 23.20
C GLY A 365 10.24 16.79 24.23
N ASN A 366 10.25 15.49 24.53
CA ASN A 366 11.12 14.95 25.57
C ASN A 366 12.60 15.14 25.19
N LYS A 367 13.40 15.60 26.15
CA LYS A 367 14.84 15.90 25.96
C LYS A 367 15.10 17.00 24.91
N GLU A 368 14.17 17.95 24.74
CA GLU A 368 14.27 19.02 23.76
C GLU A 368 15.55 19.87 23.96
N LYS A 369 15.81 20.33 25.20
CA LYS A 369 16.94 21.21 25.51
C LYS A 369 18.27 20.57 25.10
N GLU A 370 18.51 19.34 25.54
CA GLU A 370 19.69 18.56 25.21
C GLU A 370 19.80 18.32 23.69
N SER A 371 18.68 18.07 23.03
CA SER A 371 18.62 17.85 21.59
C SER A 371 18.99 19.09 20.80
N LEU A 372 18.47 20.25 21.17
CA LEU A 372 18.80 21.53 20.53
C LEU A 372 20.28 21.89 20.73
N GLU A 373 20.85 21.59 21.90
CA GLU A 373 22.29 21.78 22.18
C GLU A 373 23.16 20.88 21.27
N ILE A 374 22.79 19.58 21.15
CA ILE A 374 23.48 18.64 20.26
C ILE A 374 23.42 19.13 18.80
N LEU A 375 22.26 19.60 18.34
CA LEU A 375 22.13 20.14 16.98
C LEU A 375 23.00 21.37 16.76
N ARG A 376 22.94 22.36 17.67
CA ARG A 376 23.73 23.59 17.56
C ARG A 376 25.24 23.32 17.57
N GLU A 377 25.71 22.57 18.55
CA GLU A 377 27.12 22.20 18.64
C GLU A 377 27.58 21.31 17.48
N GLY A 378 26.73 20.35 17.08
CA GLY A 378 27.06 19.41 16.03
C GLY A 378 27.07 20.01 14.62
N THR A 379 26.52 21.21 14.43
CA THR A 379 26.39 21.84 13.09
C THR A 379 27.08 23.19 12.97
N LYS A 380 27.66 23.76 14.05
CA LYS A 380 28.20 25.13 14.10
C LYS A 380 29.33 25.44 13.11
N ASP A 381 30.09 24.42 12.71
CA ASP A 381 31.21 24.50 11.79
C ASP A 381 30.85 24.10 10.33
N LEU A 382 29.60 23.77 10.06
CA LEU A 382 29.17 23.38 8.72
C LEU A 382 28.87 24.59 7.85
N ASN A 383 29.41 24.61 6.64
CA ASN A 383 29.11 25.64 5.63
C ASN A 383 27.75 25.40 5.00
N ALA A 384 26.67 25.72 5.74
CA ALA A 384 25.27 25.55 5.31
C ALA A 384 24.37 26.58 5.97
N ARG A 385 23.18 26.82 5.41
CA ARG A 385 22.15 27.66 6.01
C ARG A 385 21.29 26.84 6.94
N ILE A 386 21.60 26.85 8.22
CA ILE A 386 20.95 26.01 9.21
C ILE A 386 20.07 26.84 10.14
N ARG A 387 18.79 26.48 10.26
CA ARG A 387 17.85 27.02 11.23
C ARG A 387 17.41 25.90 12.17
N ILE A 388 17.38 26.18 13.48
CA ILE A 388 17.09 25.18 14.53
C ILE A 388 16.04 25.75 15.47
N TYR A 389 14.92 25.04 15.61
CA TYR A 389 13.76 25.42 16.42
C TYR A 389 13.36 24.30 17.37
N GLY A 390 12.76 24.69 18.49
CA GLY A 390 12.15 23.83 19.49
C GLY A 390 10.63 23.89 19.47
N GLY A 391 10.01 23.56 20.61
CA GLY A 391 8.56 23.46 20.78
C GLY A 391 7.80 24.75 20.57
N GLU A 392 8.46 25.89 20.64
CA GLU A 392 7.87 27.22 20.40
C GLU A 392 7.29 27.39 19.00
N ARG A 393 7.79 26.60 18.04
CA ARG A 393 7.30 26.65 16.64
C ARG A 393 6.65 25.35 16.14
N VAL A 394 6.39 24.40 17.02
CA VAL A 394 5.89 23.06 16.64
C VAL A 394 4.57 23.06 15.85
N TYR A 395 3.73 24.07 16.05
CA TYR A 395 2.45 24.22 15.33
C TYR A 395 2.50 25.22 14.15
N ASP A 396 3.65 25.86 13.93
CA ASP A 396 3.82 26.86 12.88
C ASP A 396 4.31 26.23 11.56
N THR A 397 3.61 25.25 11.05
CA THR A 397 3.99 24.55 9.81
C THR A 397 4.04 25.47 8.59
N VAL A 398 3.15 26.47 8.53
CA VAL A 398 3.08 27.43 7.40
C VAL A 398 4.24 28.43 7.45
N GLY A 399 4.55 28.98 8.63
CA GLY A 399 5.67 29.92 8.79
C GLY A 399 7.03 29.25 8.57
N LEU A 400 7.22 28.01 9.07
CA LEU A 400 8.44 27.24 8.81
C LEU A 400 8.60 26.91 7.32
N ALA A 401 7.52 26.58 6.62
CA ALA A 401 7.56 26.34 5.19
C ALA A 401 7.86 27.61 4.38
N ALA A 402 7.33 28.76 4.79
CA ALA A 402 7.64 30.06 4.17
C ALA A 402 9.13 30.40 4.35
N GLU A 403 9.65 30.23 5.54
CA GLU A 403 11.07 30.43 5.86
C GLU A 403 11.99 29.49 5.04
N MET A 404 11.61 28.23 4.91
CA MET A 404 12.33 27.26 4.07
C MET A 404 12.35 27.71 2.61
N LYS A 405 11.25 28.27 2.10
CA LYS A 405 11.18 28.82 0.75
C LYS A 405 12.16 29.97 0.55
N GLU A 406 12.22 30.90 1.49
CA GLU A 406 13.19 32.02 1.43
C GLU A 406 14.62 31.50 1.35
N MET A 407 14.99 30.59 2.24
CA MET A 407 16.34 29.97 2.27
C MET A 407 16.69 29.29 0.93
N VAL A 408 15.73 28.59 0.32
CA VAL A 408 15.93 27.92 -0.98
C VAL A 408 16.10 28.93 -2.10
N LEU A 409 15.29 29.98 -2.12
CA LEU A 409 15.42 31.04 -3.14
C LEU A 409 16.75 31.75 -3.09
N GLU A 410 17.23 32.09 -1.90
CA GLU A 410 18.58 32.67 -1.68
C GLU A 410 19.68 31.71 -2.15
N TYR A 411 19.61 30.44 -1.75
CA TYR A 411 20.56 29.41 -2.15
C TYR A 411 20.64 29.24 -3.69
N LYS A 412 19.48 29.21 -4.36
CA LYS A 412 19.42 29.11 -5.82
C LYS A 412 19.97 30.35 -6.53
N LYS A 413 19.74 31.53 -5.96
CA LYS A 413 20.25 32.80 -6.52
C LYS A 413 21.78 32.83 -6.52
N GLU A 414 22.40 32.42 -5.43
CA GLU A 414 23.87 32.40 -5.32
C GLU A 414 24.55 31.38 -6.22
N ARG A 415 23.85 30.30 -6.58
CA ARG A 415 24.39 29.27 -7.49
C ARG A 415 24.23 29.60 -8.96
N LYS A 416 23.42 30.61 -9.29
CA LYS A 416 23.24 31.09 -10.67
C LYS A 416 24.13 32.28 -11.03
N GLY A 417 24.73 32.95 -10.05
CA GLY A 417 25.74 34.00 -10.22
C GLY A 417 27.13 33.41 -10.09
#